data_950fff778a7f2dac9e0e44ca6cf6e26b
#
_entry.id   950fff778a7f2dac9e0e44ca6cf6e26b
#
_cell.length_a   1.000
_cell.length_b   1.000
_cell.length_c   1.000
_cell.angle_alpha   90.00
_cell.angle_beta   90.00
_cell.angle_gamma   90.00
#
_symmetry.space_group_name_H-M   'P 1'
#
loop_
_entity.id
_entity.type
_entity.pdbx_description
1 polymer ?
#
loop_
_entity_poly.entity_id
_entity_poly.type
_entity_poly.pdbx_seq_one_letter_code
_entity_poly.pdbx_strand_id
1 'polypeptide(L)'
;MTTAAVHSDIPARLDRLPWSRWHWRVVIALGVAWVLDGLEVTLVGSIGAVLERPDTLGLSAGQIGWSGSIYIAGAVIGALLFGRLTDRLGRKKLFLVTLVVYTVGTLATAFSPDFAFFAFCRFVTGLGIGGEYAAINSAIDELIPARVRGRVNLAINGSFWIGAALGAGLSLVLLDARVIGPVWGWRAGFALGAVLAVAILLVRRNVPESPRWLMAHGRADEAQRIIEDIEAQVCAQHGPLAVAEGRVAYAGGRHRSPSMREVAHVLLRRYRERSVVAAALMVSQAFFYNAIFFTYALVLTRFYGVAEDNVALYIFPFALGNVLGPLLLGPLFDSVGRRKMIALTYVLAGVALALTGWAFMMGWLDARSQAQCWSAVFFLASAAASSAYLTVSEVFPLEMRAMAIAIFYAIGTGAGGFVAPVLFGVLIETGSRGAVMVGYAIGATLVIVAGLLALRYAADAECKPLEEVAPPLSSGGIP
;
A
#
# COMPACT_ATOMS: atom_id res chain seq x y z
N MET A 1 -22.33 -15.34 31.69
CA MET A 1 -21.10 -15.33 32.48
C MET A 1 -20.26 -14.16 31.96
N THR A 2 -20.21 -13.08 32.71
CA THR A 2 -19.30 -11.94 32.42
C THR A 2 -17.88 -12.42 32.70
N THR A 3 -17.16 -12.74 31.62
CA THR A 3 -15.72 -13.04 31.71
C THR A 3 -15.00 -11.77 32.19
N ALA A 4 -14.26 -11.88 33.29
CA ALA A 4 -13.50 -10.76 33.84
C ALA A 4 -12.55 -10.19 32.78
N ALA A 5 -12.46 -8.86 32.69
CA ALA A 5 -11.52 -8.20 31.79
C ALA A 5 -10.07 -8.55 32.22
N VAL A 6 -9.25 -8.96 31.25
CA VAL A 6 -7.83 -9.19 31.45
C VAL A 6 -7.10 -7.88 31.17
N HIS A 7 -6.46 -7.33 32.18
CA HIS A 7 -5.61 -6.14 32.06
C HIS A 7 -4.20 -6.54 31.64
N SER A 8 -3.69 -5.94 30.55
CA SER A 8 -2.35 -6.23 30.04
C SER A 8 -1.53 -4.94 29.84
N ASP A 9 -0.24 -5.00 30.16
CA ASP A 9 0.75 -3.97 29.92
C ASP A 9 1.51 -4.14 28.59
N ILE A 10 1.23 -5.21 27.84
CA ILE A 10 1.92 -5.53 26.58
C ILE A 10 1.94 -4.36 25.59
N PRO A 11 0.83 -3.62 25.34
CA PRO A 11 0.87 -2.44 24.47
C PRO A 11 1.86 -1.39 24.96
N ALA A 12 1.85 -1.07 26.23
CA ALA A 12 2.77 -0.10 26.82
C ALA A 12 4.24 -0.58 26.77
N ARG A 13 4.47 -1.90 26.95
CA ARG A 13 5.80 -2.49 26.81
C ARG A 13 6.33 -2.41 25.37
N LEU A 14 5.51 -2.59 24.35
CA LEU A 14 5.87 -2.38 22.95
C LEU A 14 6.18 -0.90 22.65
N ASP A 15 5.32 0.00 23.12
CA ASP A 15 5.43 1.42 22.79
C ASP A 15 6.63 2.12 23.50
N ARG A 16 7.09 1.60 24.65
CA ARG A 16 8.30 2.11 25.36
C ARG A 16 9.63 1.71 24.72
N LEU A 17 9.64 0.69 23.83
CA LEU A 17 10.90 0.13 23.30
C LEU A 17 11.72 1.20 22.56
N PRO A 18 13.02 1.35 22.84
CA PRO A 18 13.92 2.16 22.04
C PRO A 18 14.09 1.54 20.65
N TRP A 19 14.37 2.39 19.65
CA TRP A 19 14.60 1.91 18.29
C TRP A 19 15.86 1.03 18.23
N SER A 20 15.75 -0.19 17.73
CA SER A 20 16.79 -1.22 17.83
C SER A 20 16.97 -2.00 16.53
N ARG A 21 17.96 -2.89 16.48
CA ARG A 21 18.16 -3.82 15.33
C ARG A 21 16.96 -4.73 15.10
N TRP A 22 16.20 -5.05 16.16
CA TRP A 22 14.97 -5.82 16.03
C TRP A 22 13.94 -5.08 15.17
N HIS A 23 13.72 -3.80 15.41
CA HIS A 23 12.80 -2.98 14.62
C HIS A 23 13.23 -2.90 13.15
N TRP A 24 14.54 -2.74 12.87
CA TRP A 24 15.05 -2.76 11.51
C TRP A 24 14.79 -4.08 10.79
N ARG A 25 14.91 -5.23 11.48
CA ARG A 25 14.56 -6.55 10.90
C ARG A 25 13.08 -6.61 10.50
N VAL A 26 12.20 -6.12 11.38
CA VAL A 26 10.76 -6.05 11.07
C VAL A 26 10.48 -5.13 9.88
N VAL A 27 11.05 -3.93 9.87
CA VAL A 27 10.87 -2.93 8.79
C VAL A 27 11.35 -3.48 7.45
N ILE A 28 12.53 -4.09 7.41
CA ILE A 28 13.08 -4.70 6.19
C ILE A 28 12.19 -5.86 5.73
N ALA A 29 11.81 -6.76 6.63
CA ALA A 29 10.98 -7.91 6.28
C ALA A 29 9.60 -7.51 5.74
N LEU A 30 9.02 -6.40 6.21
CA LEU A 30 7.75 -5.89 5.71
C LEU A 30 7.93 -5.02 4.45
N GLY A 31 8.97 -4.18 4.41
CA GLY A 31 9.21 -3.27 3.30
C GLY A 31 9.63 -3.97 2.00
N VAL A 32 10.39 -5.07 2.09
CA VAL A 32 10.84 -5.81 0.90
C VAL A 32 9.66 -6.35 0.07
N ALA A 33 8.51 -6.61 0.68
CA ALA A 33 7.32 -6.99 -0.07
C ALA A 33 6.76 -5.87 -0.94
N TRP A 34 6.74 -4.66 -0.41
CA TRP A 34 6.34 -3.48 -1.18
C TRP A 34 7.30 -3.22 -2.35
N VAL A 35 8.59 -3.47 -2.15
CA VAL A 35 9.58 -3.42 -3.22
C VAL A 35 9.27 -4.46 -4.29
N LEU A 36 8.95 -5.70 -3.90
CA LEU A 36 8.61 -6.77 -4.84
C LEU A 36 7.33 -6.45 -5.63
N ASP A 37 6.32 -5.92 -4.97
CA ASP A 37 5.07 -5.50 -5.61
C ASP A 37 5.32 -4.39 -6.64
N GLY A 38 6.08 -3.35 -6.27
CA GLY A 38 6.45 -2.28 -7.18
C GLY A 38 7.24 -2.77 -8.40
N LEU A 39 8.16 -3.71 -8.18
CA LEU A 39 8.95 -4.35 -9.25
C LEU A 39 8.03 -5.10 -10.22
N GLU A 40 7.13 -5.93 -9.72
CA GLU A 40 6.24 -6.73 -10.59
C GLU A 40 5.26 -5.87 -11.36
N VAL A 41 4.57 -4.94 -10.71
CA VAL A 41 3.59 -4.07 -11.37
C VAL A 41 4.25 -3.27 -12.50
N THR A 42 5.46 -2.77 -12.27
CA THR A 42 6.19 -2.01 -13.29
C THR A 42 6.71 -2.90 -14.41
N LEU A 43 7.21 -4.10 -14.09
CA LEU A 43 7.63 -5.07 -15.08
C LEU A 43 6.46 -5.44 -16.01
N VAL A 44 5.28 -5.74 -15.45
CA VAL A 44 4.08 -6.05 -16.24
C VAL A 44 3.69 -4.89 -17.16
N GLY A 45 3.75 -3.67 -16.68
CA GLY A 45 3.53 -2.48 -17.51
C GLY A 45 4.50 -2.38 -18.68
N SER A 46 5.76 -2.76 -18.48
CA SER A 46 6.82 -2.69 -19.50
C SER A 46 6.74 -3.81 -20.55
N ILE A 47 6.17 -4.97 -20.21
CA ILE A 47 6.10 -6.11 -21.14
C ILE A 47 4.87 -6.10 -22.03
N GLY A 48 3.92 -5.18 -21.86
CA GLY A 48 2.67 -5.16 -22.61
C GLY A 48 2.89 -5.26 -24.12
N ALA A 49 3.70 -4.36 -24.70
CA ALA A 49 4.05 -4.37 -26.12
C ALA A 49 4.79 -5.67 -26.56
N VAL A 50 5.53 -6.28 -25.65
CA VAL A 50 6.21 -7.56 -25.94
C VAL A 50 5.21 -8.70 -26.07
N LEU A 51 4.15 -8.71 -25.24
CA LEU A 51 3.11 -9.74 -25.28
C LEU A 51 2.23 -9.66 -26.54
N GLU A 52 2.19 -8.53 -27.26
CA GLU A 52 1.50 -8.37 -28.55
C GLU A 52 2.23 -9.10 -29.69
N ARG A 53 3.52 -9.34 -29.55
CA ARG A 53 4.32 -9.92 -30.64
C ARG A 53 3.88 -11.35 -30.94
N PRO A 54 3.82 -11.75 -32.25
CA PRO A 54 3.45 -13.12 -32.65
C PRO A 54 4.41 -14.20 -32.15
N ASP A 55 5.67 -13.85 -31.86
CA ASP A 55 6.70 -14.76 -31.35
C ASP A 55 6.66 -14.92 -29.81
N THR A 56 5.69 -14.26 -29.13
CA THR A 56 5.44 -14.39 -27.70
C THR A 56 4.06 -15.01 -27.44
N LEU A 57 3.12 -14.28 -26.83
CA LEU A 57 1.74 -14.73 -26.63
C LEU A 57 0.77 -14.23 -27.72
N GLY A 58 1.17 -13.27 -28.54
CA GLY A 58 0.33 -12.70 -29.60
C GLY A 58 -0.96 -12.07 -29.10
N LEU A 59 -0.93 -11.43 -27.92
CA LEU A 59 -2.11 -10.88 -27.29
C LEU A 59 -2.57 -9.60 -28.00
N SER A 60 -3.86 -9.39 -28.09
CA SER A 60 -4.39 -8.09 -28.50
C SER A 60 -4.21 -7.05 -27.38
N ALA A 61 -4.17 -5.76 -27.73
CA ALA A 61 -4.14 -4.66 -26.77
C ALA A 61 -5.31 -4.74 -25.76
N GLY A 62 -6.49 -5.18 -26.23
CA GLY A 62 -7.64 -5.44 -25.37
C GLY A 62 -7.39 -6.54 -24.35
N GLN A 63 -6.74 -7.65 -24.73
CA GLN A 63 -6.39 -8.74 -23.80
C GLN A 63 -5.36 -8.30 -22.76
N ILE A 64 -4.41 -7.46 -23.13
CA ILE A 64 -3.44 -6.88 -22.19
C ILE A 64 -4.16 -6.00 -21.16
N GLY A 65 -5.05 -5.12 -21.61
CA GLY A 65 -5.89 -4.31 -20.71
C GLY A 65 -6.76 -5.16 -19.79
N TRP A 66 -7.38 -6.22 -20.31
CA TRP A 66 -8.15 -7.17 -19.51
C TRP A 66 -7.31 -7.88 -18.45
N SER A 67 -6.07 -8.25 -18.76
CA SER A 67 -5.17 -8.91 -17.79
C SER A 67 -4.88 -8.01 -16.57
N GLY A 68 -4.72 -6.71 -16.78
CA GLY A 68 -4.60 -5.72 -15.72
C GLY A 68 -5.87 -5.60 -14.86
N SER A 69 -7.04 -5.55 -15.51
CA SER A 69 -8.33 -5.50 -14.81
C SER A 69 -8.60 -6.77 -13.99
N ILE A 70 -8.25 -7.93 -14.52
CA ILE A 70 -8.36 -9.23 -13.84
C ILE A 70 -7.43 -9.30 -12.61
N TYR A 71 -6.21 -8.78 -12.73
CA TYR A 71 -5.28 -8.66 -11.60
C TYR A 71 -5.87 -7.76 -10.50
N ILE A 72 -6.40 -6.59 -10.85
CA ILE A 72 -7.05 -5.67 -9.89
C ILE A 72 -8.26 -6.33 -9.23
N ALA A 73 -9.09 -7.06 -9.99
CA ALA A 73 -10.21 -7.82 -9.43
C ALA A 73 -9.72 -8.87 -8.42
N GLY A 74 -8.65 -9.59 -8.76
CA GLY A 74 -7.97 -10.49 -7.83
C GLY A 74 -7.52 -9.78 -6.56
N ALA A 75 -6.88 -8.61 -6.67
CA ALA A 75 -6.39 -7.84 -5.54
C ALA A 75 -7.53 -7.36 -4.61
N VAL A 76 -8.64 -6.90 -5.17
CA VAL A 76 -9.83 -6.50 -4.40
C VAL A 76 -10.44 -7.70 -3.64
N ILE A 77 -10.63 -8.82 -4.34
CA ILE A 77 -11.18 -10.04 -3.74
C ILE A 77 -10.21 -10.60 -2.69
N GLY A 78 -8.92 -10.62 -3.00
CA GLY A 78 -7.86 -11.05 -2.10
C GLY A 78 -7.79 -10.20 -0.83
N ALA A 79 -7.87 -8.88 -0.95
CA ALA A 79 -7.91 -7.99 0.20
C ALA A 79 -9.08 -8.32 1.14
N LEU A 80 -10.29 -8.43 0.60
CA LEU A 80 -11.48 -8.73 1.41
C LEU A 80 -11.44 -10.13 2.05
N LEU A 81 -11.00 -11.14 1.29
CA LEU A 81 -10.89 -12.52 1.77
C LEU A 81 -9.81 -12.64 2.85
N PHE A 82 -8.59 -12.24 2.52
CA PHE A 82 -7.45 -12.39 3.42
C PHE A 82 -7.45 -11.36 4.55
N GLY A 83 -8.01 -10.16 4.35
CA GLY A 83 -8.21 -9.19 5.44
C GLY A 83 -9.02 -9.80 6.58
N ARG A 84 -10.14 -10.47 6.25
CA ARG A 84 -10.93 -11.20 7.24
C ARG A 84 -10.19 -12.36 7.87
N LEU A 85 -9.44 -13.11 7.07
CA LEU A 85 -8.65 -14.24 7.58
C LEU A 85 -7.49 -13.75 8.45
N THR A 86 -6.89 -12.59 8.15
CA THR A 86 -5.83 -11.97 8.95
C THR A 86 -6.30 -11.64 10.36
N ASP A 87 -7.48 -11.06 10.50
CA ASP A 87 -8.05 -10.79 11.82
C ASP A 87 -8.39 -12.08 12.60
N ARG A 88 -8.66 -13.19 11.91
CA ARG A 88 -9.01 -14.48 12.55
C ARG A 88 -7.82 -15.38 12.86
N LEU A 89 -6.88 -15.50 11.95
CA LEU A 89 -5.82 -16.51 11.97
C LEU A 89 -4.44 -15.95 12.36
N GLY A 90 -4.33 -14.61 12.42
CA GLY A 90 -3.10 -13.91 12.77
C GLY A 90 -2.35 -13.34 11.55
N ARG A 91 -1.52 -12.36 11.83
CA ARG A 91 -0.80 -11.61 10.81
C ARG A 91 0.30 -12.45 10.18
N LYS A 92 1.11 -13.13 11.01
CA LYS A 92 2.21 -13.99 10.56
C LYS A 92 1.77 -15.08 9.61
N LYS A 93 0.70 -15.82 9.96
CA LYS A 93 0.20 -16.92 9.15
C LYS A 93 -0.27 -16.43 7.78
N LEU A 94 -0.99 -15.31 7.76
CA LEU A 94 -1.53 -14.77 6.51
C LEU A 94 -0.44 -14.17 5.62
N PHE A 95 0.60 -13.54 6.17
CA PHE A 95 1.78 -13.15 5.39
C PHE A 95 2.38 -14.29 4.58
N LEU A 96 2.51 -15.45 5.22
CA LEU A 96 3.09 -16.62 4.56
C LEU A 96 2.15 -17.17 3.49
N VAL A 97 0.86 -17.27 3.80
CA VAL A 97 -0.15 -17.79 2.86
C VAL A 97 -0.29 -16.88 1.64
N THR A 98 -0.44 -15.59 1.84
CA THR A 98 -0.62 -14.63 0.72
C THR A 98 0.62 -14.55 -0.15
N LEU A 99 1.82 -14.60 0.44
CA LEU A 99 3.06 -14.61 -0.31
C LEU A 99 3.27 -15.92 -1.09
N VAL A 100 2.83 -17.07 -0.56
CA VAL A 100 2.84 -18.33 -1.32
C VAL A 100 1.87 -18.26 -2.50
N VAL A 101 0.64 -17.77 -2.30
CA VAL A 101 -0.34 -17.57 -3.38
C VAL A 101 0.22 -16.66 -4.47
N TYR A 102 0.80 -15.54 -4.08
CA TYR A 102 1.49 -14.61 -4.97
C TYR A 102 2.62 -15.30 -5.74
N THR A 103 3.53 -15.98 -5.04
CA THR A 103 4.70 -16.65 -5.64
C THR A 103 4.29 -17.70 -6.68
N VAL A 104 3.29 -18.51 -6.34
CA VAL A 104 2.76 -19.55 -7.26
C VAL A 104 2.12 -18.90 -8.49
N GLY A 105 1.30 -17.87 -8.31
CA GLY A 105 0.68 -17.13 -9.41
C GLY A 105 1.72 -16.49 -10.34
N THR A 106 2.70 -15.80 -9.77
CA THR A 106 3.78 -15.13 -10.51
C THR A 106 4.66 -16.14 -11.25
N LEU A 107 5.06 -17.23 -10.60
CA LEU A 107 5.85 -18.28 -11.25
C LEU A 107 5.06 -18.94 -12.39
N ALA A 108 3.81 -19.28 -12.16
CA ALA A 108 2.94 -19.88 -13.19
C ALA A 108 2.74 -18.94 -14.39
N THR A 109 2.70 -17.62 -14.16
CA THR A 109 2.62 -16.62 -15.23
C THR A 109 3.80 -16.75 -16.21
N ALA A 110 5.01 -17.05 -15.72
CA ALA A 110 6.19 -17.27 -16.59
C ALA A 110 6.04 -18.43 -17.59
N PHE A 111 5.16 -19.38 -17.30
CA PHE A 111 4.91 -20.57 -18.14
C PHE A 111 3.62 -20.49 -18.95
N SER A 112 2.99 -19.32 -19.03
CA SER A 112 1.71 -19.15 -19.74
C SER A 112 1.84 -19.52 -21.21
N PRO A 113 0.99 -20.47 -21.70
CA PRO A 113 0.94 -20.84 -23.10
C PRO A 113 -0.01 -19.94 -23.90
N ASP A 114 -1.03 -19.37 -23.27
CA ASP A 114 -2.09 -18.59 -23.88
C ASP A 114 -2.64 -17.51 -22.94
N PHE A 115 -3.56 -16.69 -23.46
CA PHE A 115 -4.20 -15.61 -22.70
C PHE A 115 -5.01 -16.09 -21.51
N ALA A 116 -5.75 -17.19 -21.63
CA ALA A 116 -6.65 -17.64 -20.55
C ALA A 116 -5.84 -18.06 -19.32
N PHE A 117 -4.77 -18.82 -19.54
CA PHE A 117 -3.87 -19.22 -18.47
C PHE A 117 -3.13 -17.99 -17.87
N PHE A 118 -2.63 -17.09 -18.73
CA PHE A 118 -2.00 -15.85 -18.29
C PHE A 118 -2.94 -15.03 -17.39
N ALA A 119 -4.17 -14.79 -17.83
CA ALA A 119 -5.18 -14.04 -17.10
C ALA A 119 -5.54 -14.71 -15.76
N PHE A 120 -5.68 -16.03 -15.74
CA PHE A 120 -5.93 -16.78 -14.51
C PHE A 120 -4.77 -16.62 -13.51
N CYS A 121 -3.54 -16.74 -13.98
CA CYS A 121 -2.35 -16.53 -13.14
C CYS A 121 -2.28 -15.09 -12.61
N ARG A 122 -2.61 -14.10 -13.43
CA ARG A 122 -2.71 -12.69 -13.01
C ARG A 122 -3.76 -12.49 -11.92
N PHE A 123 -4.92 -13.15 -12.02
CA PHE A 123 -5.93 -13.15 -10.97
C PHE A 123 -5.40 -13.72 -9.66
N VAL A 124 -4.72 -14.89 -9.71
CA VAL A 124 -4.13 -15.54 -8.52
C VAL A 124 -3.04 -14.67 -7.90
N THR A 125 -2.17 -14.06 -8.71
CA THR A 125 -1.15 -13.10 -8.24
C THR A 125 -1.82 -11.92 -7.54
N GLY A 126 -2.86 -11.34 -8.14
CA GLY A 126 -3.67 -10.28 -7.54
C GLY A 126 -4.27 -10.69 -6.19
N LEU A 127 -4.84 -11.91 -6.09
CA LEU A 127 -5.36 -12.43 -4.82
C LEU A 127 -4.29 -12.39 -3.71
N GLY A 128 -3.08 -12.85 -4.01
CA GLY A 128 -1.97 -12.86 -3.05
C GLY A 128 -1.64 -11.45 -2.56
N ILE A 129 -1.40 -10.53 -3.49
CA ILE A 129 -0.94 -9.17 -3.17
C ILE A 129 -1.99 -8.36 -2.42
N GLY A 130 -3.27 -8.44 -2.84
CA GLY A 130 -4.35 -7.73 -2.16
C GLY A 130 -4.48 -8.11 -0.70
N GLY A 131 -4.32 -9.42 -0.38
CA GLY A 131 -4.33 -9.90 0.99
C GLY A 131 -3.13 -9.42 1.81
N GLU A 132 -2.00 -9.24 1.16
CA GLU A 132 -0.76 -8.81 1.79
C GLU A 132 -0.83 -7.38 2.33
N TYR A 133 -1.48 -6.46 1.62
CA TYR A 133 -1.64 -5.06 2.06
C TYR A 133 -2.29 -4.93 3.44
N ALA A 134 -3.36 -5.66 3.68
CA ALA A 134 -4.05 -5.62 4.97
C ALA A 134 -3.17 -6.19 6.10
N ALA A 135 -2.48 -7.29 5.84
CA ALA A 135 -1.63 -7.95 6.82
C ALA A 135 -0.38 -7.12 7.16
N ILE A 136 0.30 -6.53 6.16
CA ILE A 136 1.51 -5.70 6.38
C ILE A 136 1.17 -4.46 7.18
N ASN A 137 0.17 -3.67 6.76
CA ASN A 137 -0.15 -2.42 7.45
C ASN A 137 -0.63 -2.68 8.89
N SER A 138 -1.42 -3.73 9.13
CA SER A 138 -1.74 -4.17 10.49
C SER A 138 -0.50 -4.49 11.32
N ALA A 139 0.45 -5.24 10.76
CA ALA A 139 1.65 -5.64 11.49
C ALA A 139 2.58 -4.45 11.80
N ILE A 140 2.72 -3.50 10.87
CA ILE A 140 3.49 -2.27 11.12
C ILE A 140 2.94 -1.59 12.35
N ASP A 141 1.65 -1.33 12.39
CA ASP A 141 1.03 -0.58 13.47
C ASP A 141 1.09 -1.30 14.81
N GLU A 142 1.01 -2.62 14.80
CA GLU A 142 0.99 -3.42 16.02
C GLU A 142 2.37 -3.71 16.60
N LEU A 143 3.43 -3.68 15.79
CA LEU A 143 4.80 -3.99 16.20
C LEU A 143 5.69 -2.76 16.37
N ILE A 144 5.37 -1.64 15.73
CA ILE A 144 6.19 -0.43 15.74
C ILE A 144 5.71 0.53 16.84
N PRO A 145 6.65 1.07 17.66
CA PRO A 145 6.32 2.01 18.73
C PRO A 145 5.57 3.26 18.21
N ALA A 146 4.58 3.72 18.97
CA ALA A 146 3.69 4.84 18.61
C ALA A 146 4.43 6.10 18.14
N ARG A 147 5.57 6.44 18.82
CA ARG A 147 6.37 7.65 18.54
C ARG A 147 7.03 7.69 17.17
N VAL A 148 7.16 6.54 16.47
CA VAL A 148 7.86 6.44 15.18
C VAL A 148 7.02 5.75 14.11
N ARG A 149 5.78 5.38 14.45
CA ARG A 149 4.89 4.58 13.60
C ARG A 149 4.61 5.25 12.27
N GLY A 150 4.35 6.56 12.28
CA GLY A 150 4.06 7.31 11.06
C GLY A 150 5.19 7.27 10.04
N ARG A 151 6.38 7.70 10.45
CA ARG A 151 7.54 7.71 9.55
C ARG A 151 7.90 6.32 9.04
N VAL A 152 7.73 5.28 9.85
CA VAL A 152 8.01 3.90 9.46
C VAL A 152 6.97 3.40 8.46
N ASN A 153 5.69 3.64 8.73
CA ASN A 153 4.61 3.24 7.82
C ASN A 153 4.75 3.93 6.46
N LEU A 154 5.00 5.25 6.45
CA LEU A 154 5.20 5.99 5.21
C LEU A 154 6.43 5.48 4.44
N ALA A 155 7.56 5.23 5.11
CA ALA A 155 8.77 4.71 4.48
C ALA A 155 8.56 3.33 3.86
N ILE A 156 7.87 2.43 4.57
CA ILE A 156 7.55 1.09 4.06
C ILE A 156 6.63 1.20 2.83
N ASN A 157 5.55 1.96 2.90
CA ASN A 157 4.66 2.15 1.75
C ASN A 157 5.39 2.82 0.56
N GLY A 158 6.23 3.82 0.82
CA GLY A 158 7.04 4.49 -0.20
C GLY A 158 8.10 3.59 -0.86
N SER A 159 8.50 2.47 -0.23
CA SER A 159 9.47 1.53 -0.79
C SER A 159 8.98 0.80 -2.05
N PHE A 160 7.67 0.78 -2.31
CA PHE A 160 7.07 0.36 -3.59
C PHE A 160 7.79 0.98 -4.79
N TRP A 161 8.13 2.26 -4.71
CA TRP A 161 8.76 2.99 -5.82
C TRP A 161 10.22 2.65 -6.05
N ILE A 162 10.92 2.13 -5.03
CA ILE A 162 12.23 1.49 -5.22
C ILE A 162 12.05 0.26 -6.11
N GLY A 163 11.04 -0.54 -5.81
CA GLY A 163 10.68 -1.69 -6.62
C GLY A 163 10.29 -1.31 -8.05
N ALA A 164 9.50 -0.26 -8.22
CA ALA A 164 9.12 0.24 -9.54
C ALA A 164 10.33 0.66 -10.38
N ALA A 165 11.29 1.38 -9.78
CA ALA A 165 12.53 1.74 -10.45
C ALA A 165 13.38 0.51 -10.82
N LEU A 166 13.47 -0.48 -9.91
CA LEU A 166 14.17 -1.75 -10.17
C LEU A 166 13.48 -2.53 -11.29
N GLY A 167 12.15 -2.59 -11.32
CA GLY A 167 11.36 -3.26 -12.36
C GLY A 167 11.57 -2.62 -13.73
N ALA A 168 11.58 -1.29 -13.80
CA ALA A 168 11.89 -0.56 -15.02
C ALA A 168 13.31 -0.83 -15.51
N GLY A 169 14.30 -0.75 -14.61
CA GLY A 169 15.70 -1.07 -14.95
C GLY A 169 15.88 -2.52 -15.39
N LEU A 170 15.21 -3.45 -14.72
CA LEU A 170 15.26 -4.88 -15.05
C LEU A 170 14.61 -5.14 -16.42
N SER A 171 13.50 -4.51 -16.74
CA SER A 171 12.87 -4.67 -18.05
C SER A 171 13.76 -4.20 -19.20
N LEU A 172 14.50 -3.11 -19.03
CA LEU A 172 15.47 -2.63 -20.02
C LEU A 172 16.55 -3.66 -20.31
N VAL A 173 16.98 -4.43 -19.29
CA VAL A 173 18.01 -5.48 -19.45
C VAL A 173 17.42 -6.77 -20.01
N LEU A 174 16.31 -7.24 -19.46
CA LEU A 174 15.74 -8.54 -19.84
C LEU A 174 15.12 -8.54 -21.25
N LEU A 175 14.58 -7.40 -21.68
CA LEU A 175 13.94 -7.27 -22.99
C LEU A 175 14.94 -6.89 -24.10
N ASP A 176 16.19 -6.49 -23.76
CA ASP A 176 17.22 -6.21 -24.75
C ASP A 176 17.60 -7.51 -25.49
N ALA A 177 17.48 -7.48 -26.82
CA ALA A 177 17.84 -8.61 -27.70
C ALA A 177 19.30 -9.06 -27.59
N ARG A 178 20.19 -8.18 -27.07
CA ARG A 178 21.61 -8.50 -26.86
C ARG A 178 21.86 -9.30 -25.58
N VAL A 179 20.88 -9.34 -24.64
CA VAL A 179 21.03 -10.02 -23.34
C VAL A 179 20.20 -11.30 -23.32
N ILE A 180 18.87 -11.20 -23.23
CA ILE A 180 17.94 -12.33 -23.20
C ILE A 180 16.96 -12.23 -24.37
N GLY A 181 16.52 -11.01 -24.67
CA GLY A 181 15.57 -10.70 -25.70
C GLY A 181 14.11 -10.85 -25.29
N PRO A 182 13.20 -10.27 -26.11
CA PRO A 182 11.79 -10.15 -25.74
C PRO A 182 11.09 -11.51 -25.51
N VAL A 183 11.40 -12.53 -26.30
CA VAL A 183 10.73 -13.86 -26.28
C VAL A 183 10.88 -14.56 -24.93
N TRP A 184 12.08 -14.53 -24.35
CA TRP A 184 12.36 -15.17 -23.07
C TRP A 184 12.43 -14.15 -21.91
N GLY A 185 12.71 -12.89 -22.21
CA GLY A 185 12.92 -11.83 -21.20
C GLY A 185 11.70 -11.60 -20.31
N TRP A 186 10.49 -11.59 -20.88
CA TRP A 186 9.27 -11.41 -20.09
C TRP A 186 9.04 -12.61 -19.14
N ARG A 187 9.31 -13.85 -19.58
CA ARG A 187 9.20 -15.06 -18.75
C ARG A 187 10.24 -15.04 -17.64
N ALA A 188 11.48 -14.66 -17.98
CA ALA A 188 12.57 -14.51 -17.00
C ALA A 188 12.24 -13.45 -15.94
N GLY A 189 11.57 -12.37 -16.32
CA GLY A 189 11.11 -11.33 -15.38
C GLY A 189 10.16 -11.89 -14.31
N PHE A 190 9.12 -12.63 -14.70
CA PHE A 190 8.22 -13.28 -13.76
C PHE A 190 8.92 -14.37 -12.94
N ALA A 191 9.76 -15.20 -13.54
CA ALA A 191 10.52 -16.21 -12.82
C ALA A 191 11.44 -15.59 -11.76
N LEU A 192 12.12 -14.49 -12.07
CA LEU A 192 12.96 -13.76 -11.13
C LEU A 192 12.12 -13.15 -9.99
N GLY A 193 10.95 -12.57 -10.30
CA GLY A 193 9.99 -12.10 -9.31
C GLY A 193 9.59 -13.20 -8.31
N ALA A 194 9.31 -14.41 -8.81
CA ALA A 194 9.02 -15.56 -7.98
C ALA A 194 10.21 -15.99 -7.10
N VAL A 195 11.44 -15.98 -7.63
CA VAL A 195 12.66 -16.28 -6.85
C VAL A 195 12.85 -15.27 -5.72
N LEU A 196 12.65 -13.98 -6.00
CA LEU A 196 12.71 -12.93 -4.98
C LEU A 196 11.61 -13.12 -3.92
N ALA A 197 10.41 -13.52 -4.32
CA ALA A 197 9.32 -13.81 -3.38
C ALA A 197 9.67 -14.99 -2.44
N VAL A 198 10.33 -16.03 -2.93
CA VAL A 198 10.84 -17.13 -2.08
C VAL A 198 11.88 -16.60 -1.08
N ALA A 199 12.80 -15.75 -1.51
CA ALA A 199 13.77 -15.14 -0.60
C ALA A 199 13.08 -14.31 0.51
N ILE A 200 12.04 -13.56 0.16
CA ILE A 200 11.23 -12.81 1.12
C ILE A 200 10.51 -13.75 2.08
N LEU A 201 9.97 -14.87 1.60
CA LEU A 201 9.31 -15.87 2.44
C LEU A 201 10.27 -16.38 3.54
N LEU A 202 11.55 -16.60 3.20
CA LEU A 202 12.56 -17.02 4.15
C LEU A 202 12.88 -15.95 5.20
N VAL A 203 12.91 -14.69 4.81
CA VAL A 203 13.13 -13.56 5.74
C VAL A 203 11.94 -13.37 6.67
N ARG A 204 10.72 -13.44 6.15
CA ARG A 204 9.47 -13.20 6.88
C ARG A 204 9.12 -14.27 7.91
N ARG A 205 9.56 -15.49 7.73
CA ARG A 205 9.30 -16.55 8.74
C ARG A 205 9.79 -16.16 10.14
N ASN A 206 10.77 -15.26 10.22
CA ASN A 206 11.36 -14.78 11.46
C ASN A 206 10.59 -13.59 12.11
N VAL A 207 9.61 -13.01 11.43
CA VAL A 207 8.74 -11.98 12.03
C VAL A 207 7.79 -12.67 13.01
N PRO A 208 7.72 -12.21 14.28
CA PRO A 208 6.80 -12.82 15.25
C PRO A 208 5.35 -12.49 14.95
N GLU A 209 4.42 -13.23 15.55
CA GLU A 209 3.02 -12.84 15.56
C GLU A 209 2.84 -11.58 16.44
N SER A 210 1.81 -10.80 16.19
CA SER A 210 1.50 -9.61 16.95
C SER A 210 1.11 -9.95 18.39
N PRO A 211 1.87 -9.48 19.42
CA PRO A 211 1.46 -9.68 20.81
C PRO A 211 0.11 -9.02 21.14
N ARG A 212 -0.22 -7.89 20.50
CA ARG A 212 -1.51 -7.21 20.66
C ARG A 212 -2.66 -8.09 20.13
N TRP A 213 -2.48 -8.72 18.96
CA TRP A 213 -3.45 -9.64 18.39
C TRP A 213 -3.62 -10.89 19.24
N LEU A 214 -2.52 -11.45 19.76
CA LEU A 214 -2.56 -12.61 20.65
C LEU A 214 -3.34 -12.32 21.94
N MET A 215 -3.17 -11.14 22.52
CA MET A 215 -3.96 -10.70 23.66
C MET A 215 -5.44 -10.62 23.36
N ALA A 216 -5.80 -10.01 22.23
CA ALA A 216 -7.19 -9.91 21.78
C ALA A 216 -7.84 -11.29 21.50
N HIS A 217 -7.02 -12.35 21.27
CA HIS A 217 -7.48 -13.71 21.02
C HIS A 217 -7.32 -14.66 22.20
N GLY A 218 -7.07 -14.14 23.41
CA GLY A 218 -6.95 -14.93 24.64
C GLY A 218 -5.72 -15.83 24.72
N ARG A 219 -4.65 -15.51 23.93
CA ARG A 219 -3.35 -16.22 23.91
C ARG A 219 -2.31 -15.45 24.69
N ALA A 220 -2.63 -15.09 25.95
CA ALA A 220 -1.81 -14.21 26.78
C ALA A 220 -0.40 -14.77 27.04
N ASP A 221 -0.28 -16.09 27.31
CA ASP A 221 1.03 -16.71 27.59
C ASP A 221 1.98 -16.65 26.39
N GLU A 222 1.45 -16.72 25.19
CA GLU A 222 2.24 -16.62 23.96
C GLU A 222 2.64 -15.15 23.69
N ALA A 223 1.71 -14.22 23.90
CA ALA A 223 1.98 -12.80 23.82
C ALA A 223 3.08 -12.39 24.80
N GLN A 224 3.02 -12.91 26.04
CA GLN A 224 4.01 -12.66 27.07
C GLN A 224 5.41 -13.17 26.68
N ARG A 225 5.50 -14.40 26.17
CA ARG A 225 6.78 -14.96 25.70
C ARG A 225 7.39 -14.15 24.54
N ILE A 226 6.57 -13.71 23.60
CA ILE A 226 7.05 -12.93 22.45
C ILE A 226 7.55 -11.55 22.91
N ILE A 227 6.83 -10.86 23.80
CA ILE A 227 7.27 -9.56 24.28
C ILE A 227 8.55 -9.66 25.13
N GLU A 228 8.71 -10.70 25.95
CA GLU A 228 9.91 -10.97 26.72
C GLU A 228 11.13 -11.22 25.81
N ASP A 229 10.95 -11.99 24.73
CA ASP A 229 12.00 -12.22 23.74
C ASP A 229 12.41 -10.92 23.02
N ILE A 230 11.42 -10.09 22.64
CA ILE A 230 11.68 -8.78 22.03
C ILE A 230 12.44 -7.87 23.01
N GLU A 231 11.99 -7.79 24.26
CA GLU A 231 12.64 -6.98 25.29
C GLU A 231 14.06 -7.47 25.56
N ALA A 232 14.30 -8.77 25.64
CA ALA A 232 15.64 -9.34 25.82
C ALA A 232 16.59 -8.93 24.69
N GLN A 233 16.13 -8.98 23.41
CA GLN A 233 16.92 -8.53 22.26
C GLN A 233 17.21 -7.02 22.31
N VAL A 234 16.24 -6.21 22.74
CA VAL A 234 16.39 -4.75 22.86
C VAL A 234 17.29 -4.39 24.04
N CYS A 235 17.12 -5.06 25.21
CA CYS A 235 17.97 -4.88 26.39
C CYS A 235 19.44 -5.21 26.10
N ALA A 236 19.70 -6.25 25.32
CA ALA A 236 21.06 -6.60 24.90
C ALA A 236 21.77 -5.49 24.12
N GLN A 237 21.02 -4.58 23.51
CA GLN A 237 21.56 -3.45 22.74
C GLN A 237 21.58 -2.14 23.52
N HIS A 238 20.59 -1.89 24.37
CA HIS A 238 20.34 -0.58 25.00
C HIS A 238 20.48 -0.59 26.53
N GLY A 239 20.68 -1.75 27.13
CA GLY A 239 20.67 -1.91 28.60
C GLY A 239 19.22 -1.99 29.15
N PRO A 240 19.07 -1.82 30.46
CA PRO A 240 17.77 -1.94 31.13
C PRO A 240 16.72 -0.98 30.57
N LEU A 241 15.49 -1.47 30.35
CA LEU A 241 14.37 -0.67 29.86
C LEU A 241 13.67 0.05 31.03
N ALA A 242 13.14 1.23 30.76
CA ALA A 242 12.27 1.94 31.69
C ALA A 242 11.03 1.08 32.04
N VAL A 243 10.37 1.35 33.16
CA VAL A 243 9.13 0.66 33.52
C VAL A 243 8.02 1.02 32.53
N ALA A 244 7.25 0.02 32.12
CA ALA A 244 6.08 0.28 31.26
C ALA A 244 4.94 0.83 32.12
N GLU A 245 4.40 1.97 31.74
CA GLU A 245 3.26 2.58 32.40
C GLU A 245 2.01 2.42 31.52
N GLY A 246 0.89 2.03 32.14
CA GLY A 246 -0.38 1.84 31.47
C GLY A 246 -0.77 0.38 31.27
N ARG A 247 -2.05 0.11 31.41
CA ARG A 247 -2.67 -1.20 31.16
C ARG A 247 -3.91 -1.04 30.31
N VAL A 248 -4.07 -1.92 29.36
CA VAL A 248 -5.25 -1.99 28.47
C VAL A 248 -6.12 -3.17 28.90
N ALA A 249 -7.42 -2.94 28.98
CA ALA A 249 -8.39 -3.98 29.29
C ALA A 249 -8.77 -4.72 28.00
N TYR A 250 -8.54 -6.02 27.98
CA TYR A 250 -9.07 -6.94 26.97
C TYR A 250 -10.17 -7.77 27.60
N ALA A 251 -11.26 -8.06 26.87
CA ALA A 251 -12.29 -8.95 27.41
C ALA A 251 -11.68 -10.33 27.65
N GLY A 252 -11.96 -10.91 28.79
CA GLY A 252 -11.52 -12.26 29.13
C GLY A 252 -12.30 -13.29 28.30
N GLY A 253 -11.61 -14.14 27.55
CA GLY A 253 -12.20 -15.23 26.77
C GLY A 253 -11.78 -15.24 25.31
N ARG A 254 -12.11 -16.32 24.59
CA ARG A 254 -11.89 -16.42 23.15
C ARG A 254 -12.78 -15.41 22.42
N HIS A 255 -12.20 -14.32 21.94
CA HIS A 255 -12.93 -13.37 21.11
C HIS A 255 -13.29 -13.99 19.76
N ARG A 256 -14.55 -13.93 19.45
CA ARG A 256 -15.08 -14.19 18.12
C ARG A 256 -14.76 -12.96 17.26
N SER A 257 -14.05 -13.16 16.14
CA SER A 257 -13.88 -12.10 15.14
C SER A 257 -15.25 -11.53 14.76
N PRO A 258 -15.41 -10.21 14.65
CA PRO A 258 -16.70 -9.58 14.38
C PRO A 258 -17.32 -10.12 13.08
N SER A 259 -18.63 -10.25 13.07
CA SER A 259 -19.38 -10.59 11.85
C SER A 259 -19.35 -9.44 10.86
N MET A 260 -19.59 -9.69 9.57
CA MET A 260 -19.63 -8.61 8.56
C MET A 260 -20.70 -7.55 8.87
N ARG A 261 -21.81 -7.95 9.52
CA ARG A 261 -22.83 -6.98 9.97
C ARG A 261 -22.33 -6.09 11.09
N GLU A 262 -21.57 -6.65 12.02
CA GLU A 262 -20.93 -5.88 13.12
C GLU A 262 -19.87 -4.94 12.55
N VAL A 263 -19.03 -5.41 11.62
CA VAL A 263 -18.05 -4.56 10.91
C VAL A 263 -18.76 -3.41 10.22
N ALA A 264 -19.80 -3.68 9.43
CA ALA A 264 -20.57 -2.65 8.75
C ALA A 264 -21.22 -1.66 9.74
N HIS A 265 -21.78 -2.15 10.85
CA HIS A 265 -22.36 -1.30 11.89
C HIS A 265 -21.30 -0.40 12.52
N VAL A 266 -20.15 -0.92 12.86
CA VAL A 266 -19.04 -0.16 13.44
C VAL A 266 -18.56 0.91 12.47
N LEU A 267 -18.32 0.58 11.20
CA LEU A 267 -17.86 1.54 10.19
C LEU A 267 -18.90 2.61 9.87
N LEU A 268 -20.18 2.25 9.71
CA LEU A 268 -21.22 3.16 9.22
C LEU A 268 -21.93 3.96 10.34
N ARG A 269 -21.86 3.48 11.59
CA ARG A 269 -22.54 4.09 12.73
C ARG A 269 -21.57 4.62 13.78
N ARG A 270 -20.73 3.73 14.34
CA ARG A 270 -19.86 4.08 15.47
C ARG A 270 -18.69 4.98 15.05
N TYR A 271 -18.03 4.68 13.91
CA TYR A 271 -16.87 5.40 13.39
C TYR A 271 -17.17 6.09 12.04
N ARG A 272 -18.38 6.61 11.87
CA ARG A 272 -18.85 7.19 10.59
C ARG A 272 -17.90 8.26 10.03
N GLU A 273 -17.48 9.21 10.83
CA GLU A 273 -16.60 10.29 10.37
C GLU A 273 -15.23 9.75 9.94
N ARG A 274 -14.64 8.86 10.73
CA ARG A 274 -13.39 8.19 10.38
C ARG A 274 -13.50 7.37 9.09
N SER A 275 -14.63 6.72 8.89
CA SER A 275 -14.89 5.94 7.66
C SER A 275 -15.05 6.82 6.43
N VAL A 276 -15.69 7.99 6.56
CA VAL A 276 -15.79 8.97 5.47
C VAL A 276 -14.41 9.51 5.11
N VAL A 277 -13.59 9.88 6.09
CA VAL A 277 -12.21 10.31 5.86
C VAL A 277 -11.39 9.19 5.18
N ALA A 278 -11.44 7.98 5.74
CA ALA A 278 -10.73 6.83 5.20
C ALA A 278 -11.11 6.56 3.73
N ALA A 279 -12.40 6.55 3.41
CA ALA A 279 -12.89 6.36 2.04
C ALA A 279 -12.43 7.51 1.12
N ALA A 280 -12.56 8.77 1.54
CA ALA A 280 -12.14 9.93 0.77
C ALA A 280 -10.64 9.89 0.46
N LEU A 281 -9.80 9.59 1.46
CA LEU A 281 -8.35 9.46 1.29
C LEU A 281 -8.00 8.32 0.32
N MET A 282 -8.60 7.14 0.51
CA MET A 282 -8.30 5.97 -0.32
C MET A 282 -8.78 6.13 -1.77
N VAL A 283 -9.97 6.67 -1.99
CA VAL A 283 -10.51 6.88 -3.35
C VAL A 283 -9.71 7.95 -4.09
N SER A 284 -9.45 9.09 -3.43
CA SER A 284 -8.77 10.21 -4.09
C SER A 284 -7.31 9.88 -4.42
N GLN A 285 -6.57 9.21 -3.53
CA GLN A 285 -5.20 8.80 -3.82
C GLN A 285 -5.16 7.74 -4.93
N ALA A 286 -6.07 6.76 -4.91
CA ALA A 286 -6.12 5.74 -5.95
C ALA A 286 -6.44 6.34 -7.32
N PHE A 287 -7.41 7.27 -7.39
CA PHE A 287 -7.71 8.01 -8.63
C PHE A 287 -6.49 8.79 -9.13
N PHE A 288 -5.88 9.56 -8.24
CA PHE A 288 -4.73 10.42 -8.55
C PHE A 288 -3.53 9.63 -9.10
N TYR A 289 -3.16 8.54 -8.43
CA TYR A 289 -2.06 7.68 -8.85
C TYR A 289 -2.33 7.00 -10.18
N ASN A 290 -3.48 6.36 -10.30
CA ASN A 290 -3.80 5.60 -11.50
C ASN A 290 -4.04 6.50 -12.72
N ALA A 291 -4.55 7.73 -12.50
CA ALA A 291 -4.70 8.73 -13.55
C ALA A 291 -3.39 9.07 -14.26
N ILE A 292 -2.30 9.19 -13.51
CA ILE A 292 -1.01 9.58 -14.08
C ILE A 292 -0.14 8.37 -14.40
N PHE A 293 -0.02 7.42 -13.45
CA PHE A 293 0.88 6.27 -13.59
C PHE A 293 0.55 5.39 -14.82
N PHE A 294 -0.73 5.14 -15.08
CA PHE A 294 -1.13 4.34 -16.25
C PHE A 294 -1.20 5.13 -17.55
N THR A 295 -1.16 6.46 -17.51
CA THR A 295 -1.34 7.30 -18.70
C THR A 295 -0.13 8.15 -19.04
N TYR A 296 0.91 8.21 -18.20
CA TYR A 296 2.09 9.04 -18.45
C TYR A 296 2.75 8.72 -19.80
N ALA A 297 2.83 7.44 -20.15
CA ALA A 297 3.39 6.99 -21.41
C ALA A 297 2.59 7.57 -22.60
N LEU A 298 1.25 7.48 -22.57
CA LEU A 298 0.38 8.02 -23.60
C LEU A 298 0.50 9.54 -23.71
N VAL A 299 0.64 10.24 -22.58
CA VAL A 299 0.84 11.69 -22.60
C VAL A 299 2.19 12.05 -23.24
N LEU A 300 3.27 11.33 -22.88
CA LEU A 300 4.60 11.57 -23.43
C LEU A 300 4.69 11.27 -24.93
N THR A 301 4.10 10.18 -25.38
CA THR A 301 4.13 9.82 -26.80
C THR A 301 3.22 10.72 -27.63
N ARG A 302 1.98 10.95 -27.20
CA ARG A 302 0.98 11.64 -27.99
C ARG A 302 1.13 13.15 -28.03
N PHE A 303 1.53 13.78 -26.93
CA PHE A 303 1.62 15.24 -26.84
C PHE A 303 3.04 15.78 -26.97
N TYR A 304 4.04 14.94 -26.73
CA TYR A 304 5.45 15.37 -26.79
C TYR A 304 6.27 14.60 -27.83
N GLY A 305 5.72 13.57 -28.48
CA GLY A 305 6.41 12.80 -29.51
C GLY A 305 7.61 12.00 -28.99
N VAL A 306 7.59 11.63 -27.70
CA VAL A 306 8.65 10.79 -27.12
C VAL A 306 8.56 9.39 -27.73
N ALA A 307 9.70 8.88 -28.22
CA ALA A 307 9.76 7.51 -28.75
C ALA A 307 9.46 6.48 -27.67
N GLU A 308 8.70 5.43 -28.00
CA GLU A 308 8.23 4.40 -27.04
C GLU A 308 9.38 3.78 -26.25
N ASP A 309 10.52 3.52 -26.89
CA ASP A 309 11.73 2.96 -26.27
C ASP A 309 12.32 3.87 -25.15
N ASN A 310 12.05 5.17 -25.20
CA ASN A 310 12.57 6.14 -24.24
C ASN A 310 11.60 6.46 -23.10
N VAL A 311 10.33 6.06 -23.22
CA VAL A 311 9.30 6.37 -22.21
C VAL A 311 9.66 5.79 -20.83
N ALA A 312 10.23 4.59 -20.79
CA ALA A 312 10.66 3.95 -19.55
C ALA A 312 11.66 4.78 -18.73
N LEU A 313 12.48 5.62 -19.39
CA LEU A 313 13.45 6.49 -18.72
C LEU A 313 12.78 7.57 -17.86
N TYR A 314 11.56 7.97 -18.20
CA TYR A 314 10.81 9.00 -17.46
C TYR A 314 10.24 8.49 -16.13
N ILE A 315 10.28 7.16 -15.89
CA ILE A 315 9.84 6.60 -14.60
C ILE A 315 10.83 6.88 -13.47
N PHE A 316 12.12 7.05 -13.76
CA PHE A 316 13.15 7.24 -12.72
C PHE A 316 12.99 8.53 -11.93
N PRO A 317 12.83 9.74 -12.55
CA PRO A 317 12.53 10.95 -11.79
C PRO A 317 11.24 10.83 -10.99
N PHE A 318 10.24 10.15 -11.54
CA PHE A 318 8.96 9.88 -10.93
C PHE A 318 9.11 9.01 -9.67
N ALA A 319 9.84 7.90 -9.78
CA ALA A 319 10.13 7.02 -8.66
C ALA A 319 10.93 7.75 -7.57
N LEU A 320 11.89 8.60 -7.95
CA LEU A 320 12.68 9.38 -7.00
C LEU A 320 11.80 10.30 -6.16
N GLY A 321 10.89 11.07 -6.78
CA GLY A 321 9.92 11.91 -6.05
C GLY A 321 9.08 11.08 -5.07
N ASN A 322 8.59 9.95 -5.53
CA ASN A 322 7.77 9.05 -4.73
C ASN A 322 8.51 8.39 -3.54
N VAL A 323 9.80 8.12 -3.66
CA VAL A 323 10.62 7.60 -2.54
C VAL A 323 10.95 8.70 -1.56
N LEU A 324 11.39 9.87 -2.05
CA LEU A 324 11.83 10.96 -1.20
C LEU A 324 10.69 11.59 -0.39
N GLY A 325 9.48 11.65 -0.94
CA GLY A 325 8.30 12.20 -0.24
C GLY A 325 8.06 11.54 1.12
N PRO A 326 7.77 10.25 1.19
CA PRO A 326 7.57 9.54 2.45
C PRO A 326 8.78 9.58 3.38
N LEU A 327 9.99 9.51 2.86
CA LEU A 327 11.21 9.52 3.68
C LEU A 327 11.46 10.88 4.35
N LEU A 328 11.28 11.97 3.61
CA LEU A 328 11.58 13.32 4.12
C LEU A 328 10.40 13.93 4.88
N LEU A 329 9.17 13.68 4.42
CA LEU A 329 7.96 14.21 5.06
C LEU A 329 7.43 13.29 6.17
N GLY A 330 7.78 11.99 6.17
CA GLY A 330 7.32 11.00 7.16
C GLY A 330 7.52 11.42 8.62
N PRO A 331 8.72 11.90 9.03
CA PRO A 331 8.94 12.38 10.39
C PRO A 331 8.00 13.50 10.83
N LEU A 332 7.52 14.33 9.89
CA LEU A 332 6.59 15.41 10.19
C LEU A 332 5.21 14.91 10.57
N PHE A 333 4.80 13.74 10.11
CA PHE A 333 3.55 13.11 10.53
C PHE A 333 3.57 12.70 12.01
N ASP A 334 4.75 12.40 12.56
CA ASP A 334 4.91 12.09 13.98
C ASP A 334 5.11 13.35 14.86
N SER A 335 5.66 14.45 14.30
CA SER A 335 6.04 15.64 15.07
C SER A 335 5.06 16.83 14.92
N VAL A 336 4.52 17.07 13.73
CA VAL A 336 3.53 18.13 13.45
C VAL A 336 2.11 17.65 13.70
N GLY A 337 1.89 16.36 13.50
CA GLY A 337 0.62 15.65 13.72
C GLY A 337 0.00 15.08 12.45
N ARG A 338 -0.72 13.95 12.59
CA ARG A 338 -1.37 13.22 11.50
C ARG A 338 -2.30 14.11 10.69
N ARG A 339 -3.26 14.69 11.38
CA ARG A 339 -4.35 15.50 10.79
C ARG A 339 -3.83 16.64 9.93
N LYS A 340 -2.87 17.41 10.46
CA LYS A 340 -2.29 18.56 9.75
C LYS A 340 -1.47 18.15 8.54
N MET A 341 -0.63 17.11 8.69
CA MET A 341 0.25 16.65 7.61
C MET A 341 -0.52 15.94 6.50
N ILE A 342 -1.56 15.15 6.81
CA ILE A 342 -2.47 14.60 5.81
C ILE A 342 -3.10 15.72 5.00
N ALA A 343 -3.72 16.70 5.67
CA ALA A 343 -4.35 17.83 4.99
C ALA A 343 -3.36 18.59 4.10
N LEU A 344 -2.18 18.92 4.64
CA LEU A 344 -1.16 19.67 3.93
C LEU A 344 -0.67 18.93 2.67
N THR A 345 -0.32 17.66 2.79
CA THR A 345 0.22 16.89 1.66
C THR A 345 -0.83 16.65 0.59
N TYR A 346 -2.09 16.36 0.96
CA TYR A 346 -3.20 16.20 0.03
C TYR A 346 -3.52 17.50 -0.70
N VAL A 347 -3.68 18.60 0.02
CA VAL A 347 -4.02 19.90 -0.58
C VAL A 347 -2.88 20.39 -1.49
N LEU A 348 -1.63 20.34 -1.03
CA LEU A 348 -0.49 20.78 -1.84
C LEU A 348 -0.29 19.89 -3.08
N ALA A 349 -0.48 18.56 -2.97
CA ALA A 349 -0.42 17.67 -4.13
C ALA A 349 -1.50 18.02 -5.16
N GLY A 350 -2.73 18.30 -4.71
CA GLY A 350 -3.84 18.72 -5.58
C GLY A 350 -3.58 20.06 -6.26
N VAL A 351 -3.11 21.07 -5.51
CA VAL A 351 -2.74 22.38 -6.08
C VAL A 351 -1.60 22.23 -7.09
N ALA A 352 -0.57 21.47 -6.76
CA ALA A 352 0.57 21.23 -7.66
C ALA A 352 0.13 20.52 -8.95
N LEU A 353 -0.81 19.54 -8.85
CA LEU A 353 -1.39 18.88 -10.03
C LEU A 353 -2.22 19.85 -10.88
N ALA A 354 -3.05 20.69 -10.27
CA ALA A 354 -3.86 21.67 -11.00
C ALA A 354 -2.97 22.68 -11.76
N LEU A 355 -1.91 23.17 -11.12
CA LEU A 355 -0.92 24.06 -11.74
C LEU A 355 -0.16 23.37 -12.87
N THR A 356 0.25 22.11 -12.68
CA THR A 356 0.92 21.32 -13.73
C THR A 356 -0.02 21.09 -14.92
N GLY A 357 -1.28 20.76 -14.66
CA GLY A 357 -2.28 20.57 -15.72
C GLY A 357 -2.58 21.86 -16.49
N TRP A 358 -2.62 22.98 -15.80
CA TRP A 358 -2.79 24.29 -16.44
C TRP A 358 -1.58 24.66 -17.32
N ALA A 359 -0.35 24.49 -16.81
CA ALA A 359 0.87 24.72 -17.59
C ALA A 359 0.97 23.77 -18.80
N PHE A 360 0.53 22.51 -18.64
CA PHE A 360 0.40 21.55 -19.74
C PHE A 360 -0.60 22.04 -20.80
N MET A 361 -1.78 22.52 -20.39
CA MET A 361 -2.82 23.05 -21.30
C MET A 361 -2.30 24.26 -22.08
N MET A 362 -1.54 25.15 -21.43
CA MET A 362 -0.95 26.34 -22.09
C MET A 362 0.22 26.00 -23.01
N GLY A 363 0.68 24.75 -23.04
CA GLY A 363 1.83 24.35 -23.85
C GLY A 363 3.18 24.87 -23.35
N TRP A 364 3.28 25.24 -22.07
CA TRP A 364 4.53 25.79 -21.46
C TRP A 364 5.54 24.69 -21.13
N LEU A 365 5.09 23.44 -21.08
CA LEU A 365 5.92 22.30 -20.70
C LEU A 365 6.37 21.51 -21.94
N ASP A 366 7.64 21.10 -21.93
CA ASP A 366 8.17 20.03 -22.76
C ASP A 366 8.13 18.68 -22.03
N ALA A 367 8.54 17.59 -22.67
CA ALA A 367 8.52 16.24 -22.07
C ALA A 367 9.33 16.17 -20.75
N ARG A 368 10.47 16.86 -20.71
CA ARG A 368 11.38 16.86 -19.55
C ARG A 368 10.79 17.64 -18.38
N SER A 369 10.33 18.86 -18.63
CA SER A 369 9.70 19.71 -17.59
C SER A 369 8.38 19.10 -17.10
N GLN A 370 7.61 18.46 -17.97
CA GLN A 370 6.42 17.71 -17.57
C GLN A 370 6.76 16.58 -16.58
N ALA A 371 7.80 15.81 -16.86
CA ALA A 371 8.25 14.74 -15.97
C ALA A 371 8.78 15.28 -14.62
N GLN A 372 9.47 16.44 -14.65
CA GLN A 372 9.93 17.11 -13.42
C GLN A 372 8.75 17.62 -12.58
N CYS A 373 7.73 18.23 -13.21
CA CYS A 373 6.50 18.64 -12.54
C CYS A 373 5.78 17.44 -11.91
N TRP A 374 5.63 16.34 -12.63
CA TRP A 374 5.07 15.12 -12.06
C TRP A 374 5.90 14.59 -10.89
N SER A 375 7.24 14.59 -10.99
CA SER A 375 8.11 14.17 -9.89
C SER A 375 7.88 15.00 -8.62
N ALA A 376 7.76 16.33 -8.76
CA ALA A 376 7.46 17.23 -7.65
C ALA A 376 6.04 16.99 -7.07
N VAL A 377 5.05 16.81 -7.95
CA VAL A 377 3.68 16.45 -7.54
C VAL A 377 3.67 15.15 -6.75
N PHE A 378 4.37 14.12 -7.25
CA PHE A 378 4.43 12.82 -6.60
C PHE A 378 5.29 12.76 -5.35
N PHE A 379 6.22 13.68 -5.16
CA PHE A 379 6.90 13.86 -3.88
C PHE A 379 5.89 14.15 -2.76
N LEU A 380 4.91 15.01 -3.01
CA LEU A 380 3.83 15.31 -2.06
C LEU A 380 2.80 14.18 -2.00
N ALA A 381 2.37 13.71 -3.16
CA ALA A 381 1.32 12.72 -3.29
C ALA A 381 1.70 11.35 -2.71
N SER A 382 2.98 10.98 -2.72
CA SER A 382 3.44 9.71 -2.15
C SER A 382 3.34 9.71 -0.63
N ALA A 383 3.70 10.81 0.03
CA ALA A 383 3.49 10.97 1.46
C ALA A 383 1.98 10.98 1.79
N ALA A 384 1.17 11.66 0.98
CA ALA A 384 -0.28 11.68 1.10
C ALA A 384 -0.88 10.27 0.97
N ALA A 385 -0.56 9.53 -0.08
CA ALA A 385 -1.08 8.17 -0.31
C ALA A 385 -0.66 7.19 0.79
N SER A 386 0.61 7.21 1.20
CA SER A 386 1.09 6.41 2.31
C SER A 386 0.35 6.72 3.61
N SER A 387 0.01 7.99 3.85
CA SER A 387 -0.76 8.41 5.02
C SER A 387 -2.22 7.94 5.01
N ALA A 388 -2.80 7.63 3.84
CA ALA A 388 -4.12 7.03 3.77
C ALA A 388 -4.12 5.62 4.37
N TYR A 389 -3.11 4.79 4.03
CA TYR A 389 -2.94 3.48 4.64
C TYR A 389 -2.69 3.58 6.14
N LEU A 390 -1.78 4.47 6.56
CA LEU A 390 -1.52 4.75 7.96
C LEU A 390 -2.79 5.14 8.71
N THR A 391 -3.61 6.04 8.14
CA THR A 391 -4.86 6.47 8.77
C THR A 391 -5.81 5.31 8.96
N VAL A 392 -6.03 4.50 7.92
CA VAL A 392 -6.97 3.37 8.01
C VAL A 392 -6.49 2.32 9.01
N SER A 393 -5.19 2.10 9.11
CA SER A 393 -4.63 1.11 10.03
C SER A 393 -4.63 1.56 11.50
N GLU A 394 -4.55 2.86 11.78
CA GLU A 394 -4.52 3.39 13.15
C GLU A 394 -5.92 3.63 13.77
N VAL A 395 -6.93 4.03 12.96
CA VAL A 395 -8.18 4.61 13.50
C VAL A 395 -9.31 3.62 13.74
N PHE A 396 -9.09 2.33 13.45
CA PHE A 396 -10.09 1.28 13.67
C PHE A 396 -9.66 0.25 14.70
N PRO A 397 -10.62 -0.35 15.45
CA PRO A 397 -10.34 -1.33 16.48
C PRO A 397 -9.52 -2.54 15.99
N LEU A 398 -8.67 -3.04 16.87
CA LEU A 398 -7.74 -4.14 16.60
C LEU A 398 -8.42 -5.39 16.04
N GLU A 399 -9.63 -5.72 16.54
CA GLU A 399 -10.38 -6.93 16.19
C GLU A 399 -10.89 -6.95 14.74
N MET A 400 -10.94 -5.79 14.07
CA MET A 400 -11.39 -5.64 12.69
C MET A 400 -10.44 -4.79 11.82
N ARG A 401 -9.24 -4.53 12.29
CA ARG A 401 -8.29 -3.61 11.64
C ARG A 401 -7.92 -4.05 10.24
N ALA A 402 -7.48 -5.31 10.07
CA ALA A 402 -7.12 -5.82 8.75
C ALA A 402 -8.32 -5.83 7.80
N MET A 403 -9.52 -6.13 8.30
CA MET A 403 -10.74 -6.05 7.50
C MET A 403 -11.11 -4.61 7.13
N ALA A 404 -10.90 -3.63 8.02
CA ALA A 404 -11.11 -2.22 7.70
C ALA A 404 -10.15 -1.75 6.60
N ILE A 405 -8.84 -2.06 6.72
CA ILE A 405 -7.84 -1.79 5.68
C ILE A 405 -8.28 -2.40 4.35
N ALA A 406 -8.71 -3.66 4.35
CA ALA A 406 -9.17 -4.38 3.16
C ALA A 406 -10.39 -3.72 2.50
N ILE A 407 -11.38 -3.31 3.29
CA ILE A 407 -12.59 -2.63 2.78
C ILE A 407 -12.23 -1.30 2.12
N PHE A 408 -11.45 -0.46 2.80
CA PHE A 408 -11.10 0.86 2.27
C PHE A 408 -10.13 0.77 1.08
N TYR A 409 -9.22 -0.21 1.07
CA TYR A 409 -8.41 -0.54 -0.09
C TYR A 409 -9.29 -0.96 -1.28
N ALA A 410 -10.26 -1.86 -1.07
CA ALA A 410 -11.17 -2.33 -2.11
C ALA A 410 -12.03 -1.18 -2.68
N ILE A 411 -12.54 -0.29 -1.80
CA ILE A 411 -13.31 0.90 -2.22
C ILE A 411 -12.41 1.86 -3.02
N GLY A 412 -11.21 2.14 -2.52
CA GLY A 412 -10.26 3.04 -3.19
C GLY A 412 -9.85 2.52 -4.56
N THR A 413 -9.41 1.26 -4.63
CA THR A 413 -8.96 0.61 -5.86
C THR A 413 -10.11 0.42 -6.85
N GLY A 414 -11.28 -0.01 -6.38
CA GLY A 414 -12.46 -0.20 -7.23
C GLY A 414 -13.03 1.11 -7.78
N ALA A 415 -13.21 2.13 -6.93
CA ALA A 415 -13.82 3.39 -7.35
C ALA A 415 -12.78 4.34 -7.98
N GLY A 416 -11.64 4.55 -7.34
CA GLY A 416 -10.63 5.49 -7.82
C GLY A 416 -9.69 4.88 -8.85
N GLY A 417 -9.19 3.67 -8.57
CA GLY A 417 -8.18 3.02 -9.40
C GLY A 417 -8.70 2.56 -10.77
N PHE A 418 -9.94 2.10 -10.86
CA PHE A 418 -10.54 1.65 -12.12
C PHE A 418 -11.03 2.82 -12.99
N VAL A 419 -11.67 3.83 -12.39
CA VAL A 419 -12.28 4.94 -13.14
C VAL A 419 -11.22 5.84 -13.78
N ALA A 420 -10.10 6.07 -13.10
CA ALA A 420 -9.11 7.04 -13.54
C ALA A 420 -8.45 6.70 -14.89
N PRO A 421 -7.89 5.48 -15.11
CA PRO A 421 -7.28 5.14 -16.41
C PRO A 421 -8.27 5.19 -17.57
N VAL A 422 -9.51 4.75 -17.35
CA VAL A 422 -10.57 4.79 -18.38
C VAL A 422 -10.88 6.22 -18.76
N LEU A 423 -11.12 7.09 -17.77
CA LEU A 423 -11.38 8.51 -18.00
C LEU A 423 -10.23 9.18 -18.76
N PHE A 424 -9.00 8.99 -18.29
CA PHE A 424 -7.83 9.61 -18.92
C PHE A 424 -7.54 9.05 -20.30
N GLY A 425 -7.77 7.76 -20.55
CA GLY A 425 -7.69 7.16 -21.88
C GLY A 425 -8.57 7.92 -22.88
N VAL A 426 -9.85 8.08 -22.56
CA VAL A 426 -10.81 8.82 -23.39
C VAL A 426 -10.38 10.28 -23.58
N LEU A 427 -9.95 10.96 -22.50
CA LEU A 427 -9.53 12.36 -22.58
C LEU A 427 -8.26 12.55 -23.46
N ILE A 428 -7.31 11.62 -23.38
CA ILE A 428 -6.08 11.64 -24.18
C ILE A 428 -6.38 11.35 -25.66
N GLU A 429 -7.31 10.44 -25.96
CA GLU A 429 -7.74 10.10 -27.32
C GLU A 429 -8.29 11.31 -28.08
N THR A 430 -8.88 12.28 -27.40
CA THR A 430 -9.34 13.52 -28.01
C THR A 430 -8.21 14.35 -28.66
N GLY A 431 -6.95 14.11 -28.29
CA GLY A 431 -5.80 14.94 -28.71
C GLY A 431 -5.79 16.35 -28.11
N SER A 432 -6.75 16.67 -27.25
CA SER A 432 -6.90 18.00 -26.67
C SER A 432 -6.18 18.11 -25.31
N ARG A 433 -5.22 19.02 -25.20
CA ARG A 433 -4.59 19.34 -23.91
C ARG A 433 -5.59 19.86 -22.88
N GLY A 434 -6.61 20.60 -23.33
CA GLY A 434 -7.70 21.09 -22.49
C GLY A 434 -8.55 19.96 -21.90
N ALA A 435 -8.83 18.92 -22.67
CA ALA A 435 -9.55 17.74 -22.17
C ALA A 435 -8.75 17.03 -21.07
N VAL A 436 -7.46 16.81 -21.27
CA VAL A 436 -6.58 16.20 -20.25
C VAL A 436 -6.49 17.07 -18.99
N MET A 437 -6.46 18.42 -19.14
CA MET A 437 -6.51 19.34 -18.02
C MET A 437 -7.79 19.15 -17.17
N VAL A 438 -8.94 18.89 -17.78
CA VAL A 438 -10.18 18.59 -17.04
C VAL A 438 -9.99 17.34 -16.16
N GLY A 439 -9.34 16.31 -16.67
CA GLY A 439 -8.99 15.12 -15.90
C GLY A 439 -8.09 15.44 -14.70
N TYR A 440 -7.06 16.25 -14.90
CA TYR A 440 -6.19 16.71 -13.81
C TYR A 440 -6.95 17.57 -12.79
N ALA A 441 -7.87 18.43 -13.22
CA ALA A 441 -8.71 19.24 -12.34
C ALA A 441 -9.63 18.37 -11.47
N ILE A 442 -10.21 17.29 -12.04
CA ILE A 442 -11.00 16.32 -11.29
C ILE A 442 -10.12 15.65 -10.22
N GLY A 443 -8.96 15.13 -10.59
CA GLY A 443 -8.02 14.50 -9.64
C GLY A 443 -7.57 15.46 -8.55
N ALA A 444 -7.21 16.70 -8.91
CA ALA A 444 -6.83 17.76 -7.97
C ALA A 444 -7.97 18.08 -6.98
N THR A 445 -9.19 18.22 -7.48
CA THR A 445 -10.37 18.50 -6.63
C THR A 445 -10.61 17.35 -5.65
N LEU A 446 -10.54 16.09 -6.10
CA LEU A 446 -10.75 14.94 -5.23
C LEU A 446 -9.74 14.91 -4.08
N VAL A 447 -8.44 15.12 -4.35
CA VAL A 447 -7.43 15.10 -3.28
C VAL A 447 -7.52 16.33 -2.39
N ILE A 448 -7.82 17.52 -2.90
CA ILE A 448 -8.03 18.72 -2.08
C ILE A 448 -9.22 18.51 -1.14
N VAL A 449 -10.35 18.05 -1.65
CA VAL A 449 -11.54 17.77 -0.82
C VAL A 449 -11.22 16.72 0.25
N ALA A 450 -10.53 15.64 -0.09
CA ALA A 450 -10.12 14.62 0.88
C ALA A 450 -9.19 15.19 1.96
N GLY A 451 -8.23 16.05 1.58
CA GLY A 451 -7.36 16.76 2.53
C GLY A 451 -8.13 17.69 3.48
N LEU A 452 -9.11 18.42 2.97
CA LEU A 452 -9.98 19.30 3.78
C LEU A 452 -10.89 18.49 4.73
N LEU A 453 -11.43 17.36 4.26
CA LEU A 453 -12.18 16.43 5.11
C LEU A 453 -11.29 15.85 6.22
N ALA A 454 -10.05 15.50 5.90
CA ALA A 454 -9.09 15.04 6.89
C ALA A 454 -8.76 16.14 7.91
N LEU A 455 -8.58 17.38 7.46
CA LEU A 455 -8.35 18.52 8.36
C LEU A 455 -9.50 18.71 9.35
N ARG A 456 -10.73 18.39 8.97
CA ARG A 456 -11.92 18.57 9.82
C ARG A 456 -12.23 17.40 10.72
N TYR A 457 -12.05 16.15 10.22
CA TYR A 457 -12.59 14.94 10.83
C TYR A 457 -11.56 13.85 11.13
N ALA A 458 -10.28 13.97 10.69
CA ALA A 458 -9.29 12.97 11.01
C ALA A 458 -8.95 12.97 12.51
N ALA A 459 -8.67 11.79 13.05
CA ALA A 459 -8.23 11.64 14.43
C ALA A 459 -6.77 12.09 14.60
N ASP A 460 -6.48 12.71 15.73
CA ASP A 460 -5.10 13.03 16.14
C ASP A 460 -4.49 11.77 16.78
N ALA A 461 -3.85 10.94 15.94
CA ALA A 461 -3.32 9.62 16.32
C ALA A 461 -1.79 9.62 16.54
N GLU A 462 -1.12 10.76 16.34
CA GLU A 462 0.32 10.90 16.50
C GLU A 462 0.78 10.56 17.92
N CYS A 463 1.81 9.72 17.99
CA CYS A 463 2.46 9.31 19.23
C CYS A 463 1.53 8.66 20.27
N LYS A 464 0.31 8.29 19.91
CA LYS A 464 -0.66 7.65 20.80
C LYS A 464 -0.66 6.13 20.65
N PRO A 465 -0.90 5.39 21.76
CA PRO A 465 -1.18 3.97 21.68
C PRO A 465 -2.42 3.69 20.80
N LEU A 466 -2.40 2.60 20.06
CA LEU A 466 -3.53 2.24 19.17
C LEU A 466 -4.85 2.06 19.94
N GLU A 467 -4.78 1.55 21.15
CA GLU A 467 -5.91 1.29 22.02
C GLU A 467 -6.55 2.57 22.55
N GLU A 468 -5.80 3.67 22.61
CA GLU A 468 -6.33 5.00 22.93
C GLU A 468 -7.03 5.61 21.70
N VAL A 469 -6.45 5.48 20.51
CA VAL A 469 -7.03 6.00 19.25
C VAL A 469 -8.31 5.24 18.90
N ALA A 470 -8.29 3.91 19.01
CA ALA A 470 -9.40 3.02 18.69
C ALA A 470 -9.50 1.91 19.76
N PRO A 471 -10.26 2.14 20.84
CA PRO A 471 -10.45 1.16 21.90
C PRO A 471 -10.97 -0.17 21.37
N PRO A 472 -10.56 -1.31 21.97
CA PRO A 472 -11.07 -2.62 21.63
C PRO A 472 -12.60 -2.66 21.67
N LEU A 473 -13.23 -3.35 20.73
CA LEU A 473 -14.69 -3.47 20.68
C LEU A 473 -15.26 -4.06 21.95
N SER A 474 -14.47 -4.91 22.60
CA SER A 474 -14.81 -5.61 23.84
C SER A 474 -14.78 -4.75 25.11
N SER A 475 -14.16 -3.59 25.06
CA SER A 475 -14.02 -2.71 26.25
C SER A 475 -15.30 -1.92 26.57
N GLY A 476 -16.35 -1.99 25.76
CA GLY A 476 -17.59 -1.25 25.96
C GLY A 476 -17.46 0.28 25.90
N GLY A 477 -16.24 0.76 25.66
CA GLY A 477 -15.96 2.20 25.58
C GLY A 477 -16.65 2.85 24.39
N ILE A 478 -17.47 3.84 24.65
CA ILE A 478 -17.96 4.81 23.67
C ILE A 478 -16.81 5.81 23.47
N PRO A 479 -16.40 6.12 22.22
CA PRO A 479 -15.39 7.14 21.97
C PRO A 479 -15.91 8.53 22.34
#